data_5fa2254ed7b5cc6ac3b34cd67f15674f
#
_entry.id   5fa2254ed7b5cc6ac3b34cd67f15674f
#
_cell.length_a   1.000
_cell.length_b   1.000
_cell.length_c   1.000
_cell.angle_alpha   90.00
_cell.angle_beta   90.00
_cell.angle_gamma   90.00
#
_symmetry.space_group_name_H-M   'P 1'
#
loop_
_entity.id
_entity.type
_entity.pdbx_description
1 polymer ?
#
loop_
_entity_poly.entity_id
_entity_poly.type
_entity_poly.pdbx_seq_one_letter_code
_entity_poly.pdbx_strand_id
1 'polypeptide(L)' 'MGIKELDVVKLKDGREGTVVHLYEGSAAEVDFGETFETVENEEIIKIIWASK' A
#
# COMPACT_ATOMS: atom_id res chain seq x y z
N MET A 1 -9.73 5.80 -3.86
CA MET A 1 -8.32 6.18 -3.97
C MET A 1 -7.65 5.30 -5.02
N GLY A 2 -7.01 5.89 -6.00
CA GLY A 2 -6.40 5.13 -7.11
C GLY A 2 -4.99 4.70 -6.76
N ILE A 3 -4.85 3.55 -6.12
CA ILE A 3 -3.55 3.04 -5.70
C ILE A 3 -2.91 2.28 -6.85
N LYS A 4 -1.61 2.50 -7.05
CA LYS A 4 -0.84 1.84 -8.12
C LYS A 4 0.37 1.16 -7.52
N GLU A 5 0.93 0.21 -8.27
CA GLU A 5 2.20 -0.40 -7.89
C GLU A 5 3.27 0.68 -7.76
N LEU A 6 4.13 0.51 -6.77
CA LEU A 6 5.22 1.40 -6.40
C LEU A 6 4.79 2.69 -5.72
N ASP A 7 3.50 2.89 -5.47
CA ASP A 7 3.06 3.99 -4.61
C ASP A 7 3.56 3.73 -3.19
N VAL A 8 3.97 4.80 -2.50
CA VAL A 8 4.28 4.73 -1.08
C VAL A 8 3.04 5.19 -0.33
N VAL A 9 2.57 4.36 0.59
CA VAL A 9 1.29 4.57 1.26
C VAL A 9 1.44 4.55 2.78
N LYS A 10 0.47 5.16 3.45
CA LYS A 10 0.38 5.12 4.91
C LYS A 10 -0.89 4.38 5.30
N LEU A 11 -0.77 3.52 6.29
CA LEU A 11 -1.88 2.72 6.80
C LEU A 11 -2.50 3.36 8.03
N LYS A 12 -3.69 2.86 8.40
CA LYS A 12 -4.43 3.35 9.58
C LYS A 12 -3.62 3.22 10.86
N ASP A 13 -2.77 2.20 10.96
CA ASP A 13 -1.95 1.97 12.15
C ASP A 13 -0.68 2.82 12.18
N GLY A 14 -0.47 3.67 11.18
CA GLY A 14 0.67 4.57 11.12
C GLY A 14 1.86 4.05 10.35
N ARG A 15 1.86 2.78 9.96
CA ARG A 15 2.97 2.23 9.17
C ARG A 15 2.95 2.78 7.75
N GLU A 16 4.12 2.86 7.16
CA GLU A 16 4.29 3.31 5.78
C GLU A 16 5.04 2.25 5.00
N GLY A 17 4.66 2.04 3.76
CA GLY A 17 5.31 1.05 2.93
C GLY A 17 5.03 1.28 1.46
N THR A 18 5.68 0.46 0.63
CA THR A 18 5.59 0.56 -0.83
C THR A 18 4.69 -0.56 -1.35
N VAL A 19 3.74 -0.21 -2.18
CA VAL A 19 2.86 -1.19 -2.82
C VAL A 19 3.67 -1.94 -3.87
N VAL A 20 3.81 -3.25 -3.71
CA VAL A 20 4.57 -4.08 -4.66
C VAL A 20 3.68 -4.92 -5.55
N HIS A 21 2.42 -5.11 -5.19
CA HIS A 21 1.47 -5.84 -6.01
C HIS A 21 0.05 -5.45 -5.65
N LEU A 22 -0.81 -5.36 -6.65
CA LEU A 22 -2.23 -5.12 -6.45
C LEU A 22 -2.97 -6.39 -6.80
N TYR A 23 -3.73 -6.92 -5.83
CA TYR A 23 -4.57 -8.08 -6.08
C TYR A 23 -5.93 -7.60 -6.59
N GLU A 24 -6.56 -8.40 -7.42
CA GLU A 24 -7.90 -8.10 -7.87
C GLU A 24 -8.82 -7.95 -6.67
N GLY A 25 -9.69 -6.97 -6.75
CA GLY A 25 -10.60 -6.68 -5.67
C GLY A 25 -10.09 -5.56 -4.81
N SER A 26 -9.77 -5.83 -3.55
CA SER A 26 -9.59 -4.78 -2.57
C SER A 26 -8.33 -4.93 -1.73
N ALA A 27 -7.32 -5.64 -2.20
CA ALA A 27 -6.13 -5.90 -1.41
C ALA A 27 -4.86 -5.54 -2.17
N ALA A 28 -3.79 -5.26 -1.42
CA ALA A 28 -2.48 -4.96 -1.98
C ALA A 28 -1.41 -5.60 -1.12
N GLU A 29 -0.32 -6.00 -1.75
CA GLU A 29 0.85 -6.43 -1.00
C GLU A 29 1.76 -5.24 -0.81
N VAL A 30 2.16 -4.99 0.43
CA VAL A 30 2.95 -3.82 0.82
C VAL A 30 4.26 -4.26 1.43
N ASP A 31 5.34 -3.67 0.94
CA ASP A 31 6.70 -3.88 1.44
C ASP A 31 6.99 -2.81 2.49
N PHE A 32 7.19 -3.25 3.74
CA PHE A 32 7.49 -2.36 4.85
C PHE A 32 9.00 -2.28 5.13
N GLY A 33 9.81 -2.84 4.24
CA GLY A 33 11.25 -2.84 4.39
C GLY A 33 11.77 -4.17 4.90
N GLU A 34 11.32 -4.61 6.06
CA GLU A 34 11.73 -5.88 6.64
C GLU A 34 10.77 -7.01 6.33
N THR A 35 9.51 -6.69 6.09
CA THR A 35 8.46 -7.68 5.84
C THR A 35 7.54 -7.21 4.73
N PHE A 36 6.80 -8.15 4.17
CA PHE A 36 5.74 -7.91 3.21
C PHE A 36 4.44 -8.35 3.86
N GLU A 37 3.38 -7.57 3.70
CA GLU A 37 2.07 -7.96 4.20
C GLU A 37 1.00 -7.65 3.17
N THR A 38 -0.02 -8.50 3.12
CA THR A 38 -1.21 -8.21 2.33
C THR A 38 -2.15 -7.37 3.19
N VAL A 39 -2.52 -6.21 2.69
CA VAL A 39 -3.42 -5.31 3.41
C VAL A 39 -4.65 -5.04 2.56
N GLU A 40 -5.77 -4.77 3.23
CA GLU A 40 -6.97 -4.34 2.54
C GLU A 40 -6.81 -2.88 2.12
N ASN A 41 -7.32 -2.52 0.95
CA ASN A 41 -7.21 -1.14 0.46
C ASN A 41 -7.80 -0.13 1.44
N GLU A 42 -8.86 -0.53 2.17
CA GLU A 42 -9.48 0.36 3.15
C GLU A 42 -8.58 0.70 4.33
N GLU A 43 -7.50 -0.06 4.54
CA GLU A 43 -6.52 0.25 5.58
C GLU A 43 -5.55 1.33 5.16
N ILE A 44 -5.52 1.66 3.87
CA ILE A 44 -4.62 2.68 3.34
C ILE A 44 -5.34 4.02 3.43
N ILE A 45 -4.77 4.94 4.19
CA ILE A 45 -5.41 6.24 4.43
C ILE A 45 -4.80 7.37 3.61
N LYS A 46 -3.63 7.14 3.02
CA LYS A 46 -2.95 8.22 2.30
C LYS A 46 -1.92 7.65 1.34
N ILE A 47 -1.81 8.26 0.16
CA ILE A 47 -0.69 8.01 -0.75
C ILE A 47 0.34 9.10 -0.48
N ILE A 48 1.49 8.71 0.07
CA ILE A 48 2.54 9.67 0.43
C ILE A 48 3.33 10.07 -0.81
N TRP A 49 3.59 9.11 -1.67
CA TRP A 49 4.31 9.34 -2.92
C TRP A 49 3.65 8.49 -4.01
N ALA A 50 3.18 9.14 -5.04
CA ALA A 50 2.49 8.44 -6.12
C ALA A 50 3.48 8.07 -7.22
N SER A 51 3.49 6.80 -7.60
CA SER A 51 4.33 6.35 -8.72
C SER A 51 3.78 6.93 -10.02
N LYS A 52 4.65 7.03 -10.98
CA LYS A 52 4.28 7.56 -12.30
C LYS A 52 3.96 6.45 -13.29
#